data_38fbb6ffaf88208582d0811a6960c502
#
_entry.id   38fbb6ffaf88208582d0811a6960c502
#
_cell.length_a   1.000
_cell.length_b   1.000
_cell.length_c   1.000
_cell.angle_alpha   90.00
_cell.angle_beta   90.00
_cell.angle_gamma   90.00
#
_symmetry.space_group_name_H-M   'P 1'
#
loop_
_entity.id
_entity.type
_entity.pdbx_description
1 polymer ?
#
loop_
_entity_poly.entity_id
_entity_poly.type
_entity_poly.pdbx_seq_one_letter_code
_entity_poly.pdbx_strand_id
1 'polypeptide(L)'
;MKHIAVVEDEALMREELADMLRRADYAVTEVTDFSDVTGQLLALAPDLVLLDLNLPEVSGFQICRDVKQRSALPVLVLTSRDQMRDEVHALELGADEYLTKPYRRERLLARIGNVLKRYEGRPNLLEGADFLLDRQTYTLFIHNQSVVLPPNQGKLLEALLAHGGQTVTKDDLSRALWGTTEFIDENALQVNLTRLKKTMAALGMRQQLVSVRGVGYRLEVPHEA
;
A
#
# COMPACT_ATOMS: atom_id res chain seq x y z
N MET A 1 3.06 7.93 17.40
CA MET A 1 1.60 7.76 17.62
C MET A 1 1.02 7.44 16.25
N LYS A 2 0.23 6.39 16.10
CA LYS A 2 -0.35 5.98 14.81
C LYS A 2 -1.48 6.90 14.42
N HIS A 3 -1.57 7.20 13.13
CA HIS A 3 -2.53 8.14 12.56
C HIS A 3 -3.65 7.41 11.82
N ILE A 4 -4.90 7.67 12.20
CA ILE A 4 -6.09 7.06 11.60
C ILE A 4 -6.92 8.15 10.92
N ALA A 5 -7.26 7.95 9.66
CA ALA A 5 -8.26 8.76 8.97
C ALA A 5 -9.65 8.12 9.13
N VAL A 6 -10.64 8.93 9.48
CA VAL A 6 -12.05 8.51 9.64
C VAL A 6 -12.87 9.13 8.51
N VAL A 7 -13.48 8.27 7.70
CA VAL A 7 -14.36 8.65 6.58
C VAL A 7 -15.76 8.13 6.91
N GLU A 8 -16.59 9.03 7.45
CA GLU A 8 -17.95 8.78 7.94
C GLU A 8 -18.77 10.05 7.70
N ASP A 9 -19.92 9.97 7.07
CA ASP A 9 -20.74 11.14 6.75
C ASP A 9 -21.58 11.61 7.93
N GLU A 10 -22.06 10.71 8.79
CA GLU A 10 -22.82 11.08 9.97
C GLU A 10 -21.92 11.75 11.02
N ALA A 11 -22.10 13.08 11.19
CA ALA A 11 -21.22 13.90 12.02
C ALA A 11 -21.09 13.37 13.46
N LEU A 12 -22.22 13.01 14.10
CA LEU A 12 -22.21 12.51 15.47
C LEU A 12 -21.41 11.20 15.59
N MET A 13 -21.63 10.27 14.67
CA MET A 13 -20.91 9.00 14.65
C MET A 13 -19.42 9.18 14.35
N ARG A 14 -19.07 10.08 13.45
CA ARG A 14 -17.68 10.44 13.14
C ARG A 14 -16.97 11.02 14.37
N GLU A 15 -17.60 11.95 15.09
CA GLU A 15 -17.05 12.56 16.31
C GLU A 15 -16.89 11.52 17.43
N GLU A 16 -17.90 10.68 17.68
CA GLU A 16 -17.82 9.62 18.69
C GLU A 16 -16.69 8.62 18.38
N LEU A 17 -16.54 8.25 17.11
CA LEU A 17 -15.48 7.37 16.63
C LEU A 17 -14.10 8.02 16.81
N ALA A 18 -13.96 9.28 16.42
CA ALA A 18 -12.72 10.04 16.58
C ALA A 18 -12.33 10.19 18.07
N ASP A 19 -13.27 10.51 18.93
CA ASP A 19 -13.02 10.62 20.38
C ASP A 19 -12.63 9.29 21.00
N MET A 20 -13.27 8.21 20.60
CA MET A 20 -12.94 6.86 21.06
C MET A 20 -11.50 6.49 20.66
N LEU A 21 -11.09 6.81 19.43
CA LEU A 21 -9.74 6.54 18.92
C LEU A 21 -8.68 7.41 19.60
N ARG A 22 -8.96 8.70 19.81
CA ARG A 22 -8.06 9.61 20.55
C ARG A 22 -7.82 9.12 21.98
N ARG A 23 -8.86 8.61 22.67
CA ARG A 23 -8.75 8.00 24.00
C ARG A 23 -7.97 6.68 24.00
N ALA A 24 -7.74 6.08 22.85
CA ALA A 24 -6.93 4.89 22.65
C ALA A 24 -5.53 5.21 22.09
N ASP A 25 -5.07 6.46 22.26
CA ASP A 25 -3.75 6.96 21.88
C ASP A 25 -3.46 6.92 20.37
N TYR A 26 -4.49 7.11 19.53
CA TYR A 26 -4.34 7.34 18.09
C TYR A 26 -4.42 8.83 17.76
N ALA A 27 -3.62 9.30 16.79
CA ALA A 27 -3.89 10.55 16.10
C ALA A 27 -5.06 10.32 15.12
N VAL A 28 -5.98 11.29 15.03
CA VAL A 28 -7.19 11.13 14.20
C VAL A 28 -7.41 12.35 13.32
N THR A 29 -7.57 12.11 12.03
CA THR A 29 -8.11 13.10 11.08
C THR A 29 -9.50 12.66 10.64
N GLU A 30 -10.45 13.56 10.80
CA GLU A 30 -11.82 13.41 10.33
C GLU A 30 -11.92 13.96 8.91
N VAL A 31 -12.34 13.15 7.96
CA VAL A 31 -12.60 13.58 6.58
C VAL A 31 -14.03 14.09 6.51
N THR A 32 -14.20 15.38 6.24
CA THR A 32 -15.49 16.07 6.21
C THR A 32 -15.88 16.57 4.82
N ASP A 33 -14.93 16.60 3.90
CA ASP A 33 -15.16 16.94 2.49
C ASP A 33 -15.13 15.64 1.67
N PHE A 34 -16.27 15.31 1.08
CA PHE A 34 -16.46 14.08 0.31
C PHE A 34 -16.25 14.25 -1.20
N SER A 35 -15.88 15.44 -1.67
CA SER A 35 -15.68 15.71 -3.10
C SER A 35 -14.50 14.96 -3.71
N ASP A 36 -13.38 14.79 -2.97
CA ASP A 36 -12.21 14.01 -3.35
C ASP A 36 -11.59 13.29 -2.15
N VAL A 37 -12.32 12.34 -1.59
CA VAL A 37 -11.84 11.54 -0.44
C VAL A 37 -10.55 10.79 -0.78
N THR A 38 -10.47 10.19 -1.97
CA THR A 38 -9.27 9.43 -2.37
C THR A 38 -8.02 10.31 -2.41
N GLY A 39 -8.10 11.49 -3.04
CA GLY A 39 -6.97 12.43 -3.08
C GLY A 39 -6.54 12.90 -1.70
N GLN A 40 -7.51 13.22 -0.82
CA GLN A 40 -7.23 13.60 0.57
C GLN A 40 -6.53 12.49 1.35
N LEU A 41 -6.99 11.24 1.26
CA LEU A 41 -6.37 10.10 1.93
C LEU A 41 -4.94 9.83 1.46
N LEU A 42 -4.70 9.95 0.14
CA LEU A 42 -3.36 9.78 -0.43
C LEU A 42 -2.40 10.90 0.02
N ALA A 43 -2.87 12.15 0.09
CA ALA A 43 -2.08 13.28 0.56
C ALA A 43 -1.79 13.22 2.06
N LEU A 44 -2.78 12.76 2.85
CA LEU A 44 -2.67 12.62 4.30
C LEU A 44 -1.75 11.47 4.72
N ALA A 45 -1.68 10.40 3.90
CA ALA A 45 -0.91 9.18 4.14
C ALA A 45 -1.06 8.64 5.58
N PRO A 46 -2.29 8.33 6.06
CA PRO A 46 -2.50 7.82 7.41
C PRO A 46 -1.97 6.39 7.54
N ASP A 47 -1.77 5.92 8.78
CA ASP A 47 -1.41 4.52 9.06
C ASP A 47 -2.58 3.55 8.84
N LEU A 48 -3.83 4.05 8.90
CA LEU A 48 -5.06 3.29 8.67
C LEU A 48 -6.20 4.21 8.26
N VAL A 49 -7.04 3.74 7.36
CA VAL A 49 -8.33 4.38 7.01
C VAL A 49 -9.48 3.56 7.61
N LEU A 50 -10.35 4.22 8.38
CA LEU A 50 -11.68 3.72 8.71
C LEU A 50 -12.67 4.29 7.71
N LEU A 51 -13.34 3.43 6.94
CA LEU A 51 -14.16 3.83 5.81
C LEU A 51 -15.58 3.29 5.94
N ASP A 52 -16.58 4.18 5.99
CA ASP A 52 -17.96 3.75 5.75
C ASP A 52 -18.20 3.57 4.23
N LEU A 53 -19.02 2.61 3.89
CA LEU A 53 -19.46 2.36 2.52
C LEU A 53 -20.64 3.24 2.10
N ASN A 54 -21.42 3.71 3.08
CA ASN A 54 -22.63 4.50 2.84
C ASN A 54 -22.31 5.99 2.92
N LEU A 55 -21.67 6.52 1.89
CA LEU A 55 -21.37 7.94 1.77
C LEU A 55 -22.31 8.61 0.76
N PRO A 56 -22.64 9.92 0.93
CA PRO A 56 -23.71 10.57 0.16
C PRO A 56 -23.32 10.82 -1.31
N GLU A 57 -22.07 11.11 -1.61
CA GLU A 57 -21.64 11.59 -2.94
C GLU A 57 -20.90 10.53 -3.73
N VAL A 58 -20.11 9.70 -3.05
CA VAL A 58 -19.25 8.68 -3.65
C VAL A 58 -19.43 7.35 -2.93
N SER A 59 -19.48 6.26 -3.68
CA SER A 59 -19.53 4.92 -3.07
C SER A 59 -18.24 4.63 -2.31
N GLY A 60 -18.35 4.21 -1.04
CA GLY A 60 -17.21 3.78 -0.25
C GLY A 60 -16.48 2.58 -0.88
N PHE A 61 -17.16 1.74 -1.66
CA PHE A 61 -16.51 0.69 -2.47
C PHE A 61 -15.57 1.28 -3.52
N GLN A 62 -15.99 2.38 -4.16
CA GLN A 62 -15.16 3.08 -5.14
C GLN A 62 -13.91 3.66 -4.47
N ILE A 63 -14.08 4.34 -3.32
CA ILE A 63 -12.98 4.89 -2.54
C ILE A 63 -12.01 3.79 -2.12
N CYS A 64 -12.52 2.67 -1.57
CA CYS A 64 -11.71 1.52 -1.18
C CYS A 64 -10.86 1.03 -2.36
N ARG A 65 -11.48 0.77 -3.51
CA ARG A 65 -10.80 0.34 -4.72
C ARG A 65 -9.72 1.32 -5.15
N ASP A 66 -10.06 2.62 -5.25
CA ASP A 66 -9.17 3.64 -5.78
C ASP A 66 -7.97 3.88 -4.84
N VAL A 67 -8.17 3.85 -3.52
CA VAL A 67 -7.10 3.89 -2.52
C VAL A 67 -6.18 2.69 -2.66
N LYS A 68 -6.74 1.48 -2.74
CA LYS A 68 -5.96 0.23 -2.84
C LYS A 68 -5.25 0.07 -4.19
N GLN A 69 -5.77 0.63 -5.26
CA GLN A 69 -5.10 0.67 -6.56
C GLN A 69 -3.94 1.67 -6.61
N ARG A 70 -4.02 2.75 -5.81
CA ARG A 70 -3.08 3.87 -5.87
C ARG A 70 -2.09 3.90 -4.71
N SER A 71 -2.32 3.11 -3.67
CA SER A 71 -1.48 3.05 -2.47
C SER A 71 -1.57 1.72 -1.75
N ALA A 72 -0.66 1.51 -0.79
CA ALA A 72 -0.68 0.39 0.15
C ALA A 72 -1.38 0.74 1.48
N LEU A 73 -2.13 1.84 1.55
CA LEU A 73 -2.81 2.27 2.76
C LEU A 73 -3.74 1.16 3.28
N PRO A 74 -3.65 0.80 4.57
CA PRO A 74 -4.58 -0.12 5.18
C PRO A 74 -5.99 0.48 5.23
N VAL A 75 -6.99 -0.28 4.80
CA VAL A 75 -8.41 0.11 4.83
C VAL A 75 -9.20 -0.88 5.66
N LEU A 76 -9.80 -0.41 6.76
CA LEU A 76 -10.81 -1.13 7.52
C LEU A 76 -12.18 -0.54 7.19
N VAL A 77 -13.03 -1.35 6.59
CA VAL A 77 -14.42 -0.97 6.30
C VAL A 77 -15.26 -1.09 7.58
N LEU A 78 -15.99 -0.02 7.89
CA LEU A 78 -16.87 0.07 9.07
C LEU A 78 -18.23 0.59 8.63
N THR A 79 -19.23 -0.31 8.47
CA THR A 79 -20.47 0.03 7.79
C THR A 79 -21.70 -0.66 8.39
N SER A 80 -22.89 -0.12 8.14
CA SER A 80 -24.16 -0.75 8.48
C SER A 80 -24.60 -1.87 7.51
N ARG A 81 -23.85 -2.08 6.41
CA ARG A 81 -24.12 -3.17 5.48
C ARG A 81 -23.67 -4.48 6.10
N ASP A 82 -24.61 -5.41 6.30
CA ASP A 82 -24.39 -6.68 6.99
C ASP A 82 -24.49 -7.91 6.07
N GLN A 83 -24.71 -7.67 4.77
CA GLN A 83 -24.81 -8.75 3.81
C GLN A 83 -23.44 -9.33 3.46
N MET A 84 -23.32 -10.65 3.49
CA MET A 84 -22.09 -11.37 3.16
C MET A 84 -21.51 -10.95 1.78
N ARG A 85 -22.37 -10.67 0.81
CA ARG A 85 -21.92 -10.20 -0.51
C ARG A 85 -21.17 -8.87 -0.46
N ASP A 86 -21.57 -7.95 0.43
CA ASP A 86 -20.93 -6.64 0.58
C ASP A 86 -19.56 -6.78 1.26
N GLU A 87 -19.46 -7.68 2.26
CA GLU A 87 -18.20 -8.05 2.89
C GLU A 87 -17.22 -8.67 1.89
N VAL A 88 -17.66 -9.70 1.16
CA VAL A 88 -16.84 -10.36 0.12
C VAL A 88 -16.39 -9.35 -0.92
N HIS A 89 -17.29 -8.50 -1.40
CA HIS A 89 -16.97 -7.49 -2.39
C HIS A 89 -15.94 -6.46 -1.89
N ALA A 90 -16.09 -5.96 -0.65
CA ALA A 90 -15.11 -5.04 -0.06
C ALA A 90 -13.72 -5.68 0.06
N LEU A 91 -13.65 -6.95 0.49
CA LEU A 91 -12.39 -7.69 0.61
C LEU A 91 -11.76 -7.97 -0.77
N GLU A 92 -12.56 -8.29 -1.79
CA GLU A 92 -12.09 -8.43 -3.18
C GLU A 92 -11.54 -7.11 -3.75
N LEU A 93 -12.07 -5.96 -3.33
CA LEU A 93 -11.55 -4.64 -3.70
C LEU A 93 -10.28 -4.24 -2.93
N GLY A 94 -9.86 -5.04 -1.95
CA GLY A 94 -8.61 -4.87 -1.21
C GLY A 94 -8.76 -4.36 0.21
N ALA A 95 -9.96 -4.24 0.74
CA ALA A 95 -10.13 -3.93 2.15
C ALA A 95 -9.36 -4.95 3.02
N ASP A 96 -8.63 -4.46 4.02
CA ASP A 96 -7.82 -5.30 4.91
C ASP A 96 -8.66 -5.95 6.00
N GLU A 97 -9.81 -5.37 6.29
CA GLU A 97 -10.75 -5.84 7.30
C GLU A 97 -12.14 -5.26 7.04
N TYR A 98 -13.16 -5.95 7.52
CA TYR A 98 -14.56 -5.54 7.44
C TYR A 98 -15.23 -5.71 8.80
N LEU A 99 -15.96 -4.70 9.25
CA LEU A 99 -16.69 -4.73 10.51
C LEU A 99 -18.07 -4.08 10.36
N THR A 100 -19.11 -4.80 10.75
CA THR A 100 -20.49 -4.30 10.70
C THR A 100 -20.86 -3.48 11.94
N LYS A 101 -21.60 -2.41 11.76
CA LYS A 101 -22.30 -1.64 12.79
C LYS A 101 -23.62 -2.37 13.19
N PRO A 102 -24.01 -2.44 14.47
CA PRO A 102 -23.30 -1.93 15.64
C PRO A 102 -22.14 -2.84 16.08
N TYR A 103 -21.09 -2.25 16.58
CA TYR A 103 -19.91 -2.96 17.06
C TYR A 103 -19.59 -2.62 18.53
N ARG A 104 -18.87 -3.50 19.20
CA ARG A 104 -18.29 -3.20 20.51
C ARG A 104 -16.95 -2.49 20.34
N ARG A 105 -16.69 -1.48 21.18
CA ARG A 105 -15.44 -0.71 21.18
C ARG A 105 -14.20 -1.61 21.16
N GLU A 106 -14.18 -2.61 22.05
CA GLU A 106 -13.03 -3.52 22.18
C GLU A 106 -12.79 -4.32 20.91
N ARG A 107 -13.87 -4.70 20.21
CA ARG A 107 -13.78 -5.43 18.93
C ARG A 107 -13.17 -4.55 17.83
N LEU A 108 -13.60 -3.29 17.72
CA LEU A 108 -13.05 -2.36 16.73
C LEU A 108 -11.58 -2.09 17.02
N LEU A 109 -11.20 -1.76 18.26
CA LEU A 109 -9.81 -1.50 18.63
C LEU A 109 -8.92 -2.72 18.41
N ALA A 110 -9.40 -3.95 18.69
CA ALA A 110 -8.67 -5.17 18.41
C ALA A 110 -8.44 -5.36 16.89
N ARG A 111 -9.46 -5.09 16.05
CA ARG A 111 -9.33 -5.16 14.59
C ARG A 111 -8.34 -4.12 14.06
N ILE A 112 -8.43 -2.87 14.52
CA ILE A 112 -7.46 -1.81 14.19
C ILE A 112 -6.06 -2.26 14.57
N GLY A 113 -5.84 -2.72 15.80
CA GLY A 113 -4.54 -3.20 16.25
C GLY A 113 -4.00 -4.37 15.41
N ASN A 114 -4.86 -5.30 14.99
CA ASN A 114 -4.46 -6.43 14.14
C ASN A 114 -4.09 -5.97 12.72
N VAL A 115 -4.84 -5.02 12.15
CA VAL A 115 -4.48 -4.43 10.85
C VAL A 115 -3.16 -3.70 10.96
N LEU A 116 -3.03 -2.76 11.90
CA LEU A 116 -1.79 -2.01 12.10
C LEU A 116 -0.59 -2.93 12.33
N LYS A 117 -0.71 -3.97 13.17
CA LYS A 117 0.37 -4.95 13.39
C LYS A 117 0.79 -5.67 12.11
N ARG A 118 -0.13 -5.98 11.22
CA ARG A 118 0.21 -6.57 9.90
C ARG A 118 1.11 -5.64 9.08
N TYR A 119 0.98 -4.34 9.29
CA TYR A 119 1.78 -3.31 8.61
C TYR A 119 2.97 -2.80 9.45
N GLU A 120 2.89 -2.81 10.80
CA GLU A 120 3.98 -2.37 11.71
C GLU A 120 5.09 -3.40 11.94
N GLY A 121 4.75 -4.65 11.99
CA GLY A 121 5.67 -5.73 12.40
C GLY A 121 6.54 -6.27 11.27
N ARG A 122 6.59 -5.59 10.12
CA ARG A 122 7.38 -6.04 8.98
C ARG A 122 8.48 -5.02 8.68
N PRO A 123 9.59 -5.00 9.45
CA PRO A 123 10.79 -4.25 9.06
C PRO A 123 11.28 -4.67 7.65
N ASN A 124 10.64 -5.69 7.10
CA ASN A 124 10.91 -6.29 5.81
C ASN A 124 9.98 -5.81 4.69
N LEU A 125 8.92 -4.99 4.94
CA LEU A 125 8.10 -4.45 3.87
C LEU A 125 8.68 -3.12 3.37
N LEU A 126 8.95 -3.10 2.08
CA LEU A 126 9.27 -1.88 1.33
C LEU A 126 8.04 -1.45 0.54
N GLU A 127 7.74 -0.17 0.62
CA GLU A 127 6.60 0.44 -0.06
C GLU A 127 7.01 0.99 -1.43
N GLY A 128 6.29 0.56 -2.48
CA GLY A 128 6.29 1.16 -3.80
C GLY A 128 5.09 2.09 -3.98
N ALA A 129 4.86 2.61 -5.18
CA ALA A 129 3.77 3.55 -5.45
C ALA A 129 2.37 2.91 -5.32
N ASP A 130 2.24 1.62 -5.64
CA ASP A 130 0.99 0.86 -5.67
C ASP A 130 1.17 -0.60 -5.23
N PHE A 131 2.28 -0.91 -4.57
CA PHE A 131 2.60 -2.26 -4.11
C PHE A 131 3.44 -2.24 -2.83
N LEU A 132 3.50 -3.41 -2.15
CA LEU A 132 4.42 -3.69 -1.05
C LEU A 132 5.30 -4.87 -1.43
N LEU A 133 6.59 -4.78 -1.10
CA LEU A 133 7.55 -5.87 -1.25
C LEU A 133 8.01 -6.37 0.13
N ASP A 134 7.77 -7.63 0.44
CA ASP A 134 8.37 -8.30 1.59
C ASP A 134 9.82 -8.69 1.25
N ARG A 135 10.79 -8.05 1.91
CA ARG A 135 12.24 -8.25 1.70
C ARG A 135 12.72 -9.65 2.08
N GLN A 136 12.04 -10.31 3.00
CA GLN A 136 12.44 -11.64 3.49
C GLN A 136 12.02 -12.75 2.54
N THR A 137 10.81 -12.64 2.01
CA THR A 137 10.22 -13.66 1.14
C THR A 137 10.21 -13.30 -0.34
N TYR A 138 10.51 -12.02 -0.64
CA TYR A 138 10.31 -11.40 -1.95
C TYR A 138 8.87 -11.54 -2.47
N THR A 139 7.92 -11.60 -1.55
CA THR A 139 6.50 -11.56 -1.89
C THR A 139 6.09 -10.12 -2.18
N LEU A 140 5.58 -9.91 -3.36
CA LEU A 140 5.03 -8.65 -3.82
C LEU A 140 3.51 -8.67 -3.65
N PHE A 141 2.96 -7.70 -2.93
CA PHE A 141 1.53 -7.51 -2.74
C PHE A 141 1.07 -6.33 -3.60
N ILE A 142 0.21 -6.59 -4.57
CA ILE A 142 -0.28 -5.60 -5.53
C ILE A 142 -1.69 -5.96 -5.99
N HIS A 143 -2.58 -4.97 -6.14
CA HIS A 143 -3.94 -5.12 -6.68
C HIS A 143 -4.70 -6.34 -6.12
N ASN A 144 -4.68 -6.53 -4.80
CA ASN A 144 -5.31 -7.68 -4.15
C ASN A 144 -4.69 -9.06 -4.46
N GLN A 145 -3.53 -9.08 -5.07
CA GLN A 145 -2.80 -10.31 -5.40
C GLN A 145 -1.47 -10.32 -4.66
N SER A 146 -0.97 -11.52 -4.40
CA SER A 146 0.39 -11.71 -3.91
C SER A 146 1.16 -12.60 -4.89
N VAL A 147 2.36 -12.17 -5.25
CA VAL A 147 3.24 -12.88 -6.18
C VAL A 147 4.62 -12.99 -5.57
N VAL A 148 5.17 -14.21 -5.48
CA VAL A 148 6.56 -14.41 -5.05
C VAL A 148 7.48 -14.13 -6.23
N LEU A 149 8.33 -13.13 -6.09
CA LEU A 149 9.34 -12.82 -7.11
C LEU A 149 10.50 -13.81 -7.05
N PRO A 150 11.10 -14.17 -8.19
CA PRO A 150 12.39 -14.84 -8.18
C PRO A 150 13.43 -14.05 -7.37
N PRO A 151 14.32 -14.70 -6.59
CA PRO A 151 15.21 -14.00 -5.64
C PRO A 151 16.02 -12.86 -6.26
N ASN A 152 16.54 -13.03 -7.48
CA ASN A 152 17.28 -11.97 -8.15
C ASN A 152 16.44 -10.76 -8.52
N GLN A 153 15.16 -10.95 -8.87
CA GLN A 153 14.23 -9.85 -9.13
C GLN A 153 13.84 -9.15 -7.84
N GLY A 154 13.60 -9.92 -6.76
CA GLY A 154 13.33 -9.40 -5.43
C GLY A 154 14.46 -8.52 -4.91
N LYS A 155 15.71 -8.97 -4.98
CA LYS A 155 16.91 -8.22 -4.59
C LYS A 155 17.08 -6.92 -5.37
N LEU A 156 16.86 -6.96 -6.69
CA LEU A 156 16.93 -5.74 -7.52
C LEU A 156 15.84 -4.74 -7.17
N LEU A 157 14.60 -5.20 -7.01
CA LEU A 157 13.48 -4.34 -6.66
C LEU A 157 13.68 -3.74 -5.25
N GLU A 158 14.18 -4.53 -4.29
CA GLU A 158 14.55 -4.05 -2.96
C GLU A 158 15.59 -2.93 -3.02
N ALA A 159 16.69 -3.13 -3.76
CA ALA A 159 17.74 -2.13 -3.91
C ALA A 159 17.23 -0.83 -4.54
N LEU A 160 16.37 -0.94 -5.55
CA LEU A 160 15.77 0.21 -6.24
C LEU A 160 14.80 0.98 -5.31
N LEU A 161 13.97 0.28 -4.53
CA LEU A 161 13.04 0.90 -3.57
C LEU A 161 13.78 1.61 -2.43
N ALA A 162 14.85 0.99 -1.90
CA ALA A 162 15.65 1.57 -0.83
C ALA A 162 16.28 2.93 -1.20
N HIS A 163 16.42 3.23 -2.50
CA HIS A 163 16.96 4.50 -2.99
C HIS A 163 15.88 5.57 -3.28
N GLY A 164 14.60 5.30 -2.95
CA GLY A 164 13.54 6.31 -2.97
C GLY A 164 13.37 7.03 -4.33
N GLY A 165 13.47 6.33 -5.44
CA GLY A 165 13.36 6.91 -6.80
C GLY A 165 14.65 7.55 -7.32
N GLN A 166 15.73 7.60 -6.53
CA GLN A 166 17.04 8.02 -7.02
C GLN A 166 17.66 6.96 -7.92
N THR A 167 18.64 7.37 -8.74
CA THR A 167 19.35 6.45 -9.62
C THR A 167 20.29 5.54 -8.82
N VAL A 168 20.13 4.25 -8.97
CA VAL A 168 21.00 3.20 -8.41
C VAL A 168 22.04 2.83 -9.45
N THR A 169 23.31 2.85 -9.08
CA THR A 169 24.39 2.52 -10.00
C THR A 169 24.39 1.05 -10.39
N LYS A 170 25.02 0.70 -11.52
CA LYS A 170 25.19 -0.72 -11.90
C LYS A 170 25.98 -1.50 -10.85
N ASP A 171 26.97 -0.87 -10.21
CA ASP A 171 27.79 -1.49 -9.16
C ASP A 171 26.95 -1.80 -7.91
N ASP A 172 26.07 -0.87 -7.49
CA ASP A 172 25.19 -1.10 -6.35
C ASP A 172 24.16 -2.19 -6.62
N LEU A 173 23.60 -2.23 -7.85
CA LEU A 173 22.71 -3.32 -8.27
C LEU A 173 23.43 -4.67 -8.33
N SER A 174 24.67 -4.69 -8.80
CA SER A 174 25.49 -5.89 -8.82
C SER A 174 25.84 -6.38 -7.41
N ARG A 175 26.19 -5.44 -6.51
CA ARG A 175 26.40 -5.74 -5.10
C ARG A 175 25.16 -6.30 -4.43
N ALA A 176 23.99 -5.76 -4.76
CA ALA A 176 22.70 -6.28 -4.26
C ALA A 176 22.41 -7.71 -4.73
N LEU A 177 22.78 -8.06 -5.98
CA LEU A 177 22.57 -9.40 -6.54
C LEU A 177 23.55 -10.42 -5.99
N TRP A 178 24.85 -10.11 -6.03
CA TRP A 178 25.93 -11.08 -5.83
C TRP A 178 26.79 -10.81 -4.59
N GLY A 179 26.57 -9.72 -3.88
CA GLY A 179 27.36 -9.36 -2.69
C GLY A 179 28.74 -8.77 -3.00
N THR A 180 29.12 -8.68 -4.28
CA THR A 180 30.41 -8.19 -4.73
C THR A 180 30.27 -7.36 -5.99
N THR A 181 31.27 -6.52 -6.27
CA THR A 181 31.43 -5.81 -7.54
C THR A 181 32.57 -6.39 -8.39
N GLU A 182 33.27 -7.42 -7.89
CA GLU A 182 34.32 -8.10 -8.63
C GLU A 182 33.73 -9.17 -9.54
N PHE A 183 34.24 -9.27 -10.77
CA PHE A 183 33.81 -10.26 -11.78
C PHE A 183 32.34 -10.12 -12.22
N ILE A 184 31.87 -8.89 -12.39
CA ILE A 184 30.49 -8.64 -12.83
C ILE A 184 30.32 -9.04 -14.29
N ASP A 185 29.40 -9.97 -14.54
CA ASP A 185 28.87 -10.17 -15.90
C ASP A 185 27.76 -9.11 -16.14
N GLU A 186 28.13 -8.04 -16.88
CA GLU A 186 27.15 -6.99 -17.25
C GLU A 186 25.95 -7.56 -18.00
N ASN A 187 26.11 -8.63 -18.76
CA ASN A 187 25.02 -9.29 -19.46
C ASN A 187 24.06 -9.96 -18.48
N ALA A 188 24.58 -10.59 -17.41
CA ALA A 188 23.75 -11.19 -16.38
C ALA A 188 22.92 -10.16 -15.61
N LEU A 189 23.51 -8.99 -15.28
CA LEU A 189 22.75 -7.88 -14.69
C LEU A 189 21.66 -7.41 -15.64
N GLN A 190 21.98 -7.16 -16.90
CA GLN A 190 21.02 -6.70 -17.90
C GLN A 190 19.86 -7.68 -18.11
N VAL A 191 20.13 -8.97 -18.13
CA VAL A 191 19.09 -10.02 -18.22
C VAL A 191 18.14 -9.97 -17.03
N ASN A 192 18.67 -9.84 -15.80
CA ASN A 192 17.84 -9.79 -14.59
C ASN A 192 17.00 -8.51 -14.54
N LEU A 193 17.53 -7.34 -14.93
CA LEU A 193 16.80 -6.09 -15.04
C LEU A 193 15.69 -6.15 -16.10
N THR A 194 15.98 -6.77 -17.25
CA THR A 194 15.00 -6.96 -18.32
C THR A 194 13.85 -7.87 -17.84
N ARG A 195 14.16 -8.93 -17.10
CA ARG A 195 13.14 -9.83 -16.52
C ARG A 195 12.31 -9.10 -15.48
N LEU A 196 12.93 -8.33 -14.57
CA LEU A 196 12.22 -7.51 -13.59
C LEU A 196 11.27 -6.53 -14.29
N LYS A 197 11.75 -5.80 -15.31
CA LYS A 197 10.91 -4.87 -16.09
C LYS A 197 9.70 -5.55 -16.71
N LYS A 198 9.85 -6.76 -17.26
CA LYS A 198 8.74 -7.55 -17.82
C LYS A 198 7.76 -7.99 -16.73
N THR A 199 8.25 -8.43 -15.57
CA THR A 199 7.42 -8.83 -14.44
C THR A 199 6.61 -7.64 -13.92
N MET A 200 7.22 -6.48 -13.73
CA MET A 200 6.53 -5.25 -13.30
C MET A 200 5.43 -4.86 -14.29
N ALA A 201 5.71 -4.88 -15.58
CA ALA A 201 4.72 -4.58 -16.63
C ALA A 201 3.57 -5.60 -16.66
N ALA A 202 3.86 -6.89 -16.52
CA ALA A 202 2.85 -7.95 -16.48
C ALA A 202 1.92 -7.87 -15.27
N LEU A 203 2.42 -7.33 -14.14
CA LEU A 203 1.65 -7.09 -12.93
C LEU A 203 0.90 -5.75 -12.95
N GLY A 204 1.04 -4.95 -14.00
CA GLY A 204 0.39 -3.64 -14.11
C GLY A 204 0.89 -2.61 -13.09
N MET A 205 2.14 -2.72 -12.65
CA MET A 205 2.72 -1.80 -11.67
C MET A 205 2.81 -0.38 -12.23
N ARG A 206 2.40 0.62 -11.43
CA ARG A 206 2.48 2.04 -11.83
C ARG A 206 3.93 2.52 -11.93
N GLN A 207 4.79 2.05 -11.03
CA GLN A 207 6.22 2.33 -11.12
C GLN A 207 6.85 1.54 -12.28
N GLN A 208 7.72 2.20 -13.04
CA GLN A 208 8.47 1.61 -14.12
C GLN A 208 9.97 1.66 -13.87
N LEU A 209 10.66 0.63 -14.31
CA LEU A 209 12.12 0.59 -14.28
C LEU A 209 12.68 1.34 -15.49
N VAL A 210 13.35 2.45 -15.25
CA VAL A 210 13.93 3.33 -16.27
C VAL A 210 15.47 3.26 -16.22
N SER A 211 16.09 3.17 -17.40
CA SER A 211 17.55 3.22 -17.55
C SER A 211 18.02 4.65 -17.60
N VAL A 212 19.01 4.99 -16.78
CA VAL A 212 19.74 6.27 -16.83
C VAL A 212 21.08 6.03 -17.53
N ARG A 213 21.20 6.56 -18.77
CA ARG A 213 22.33 6.29 -19.64
C ARG A 213 23.67 6.58 -18.96
N GLY A 214 24.56 5.58 -18.96
CA GLY A 214 25.91 5.70 -18.38
C GLY A 214 25.99 5.65 -16.86
N VAL A 215 24.87 5.62 -16.14
CA VAL A 215 24.84 5.67 -14.67
C VAL A 215 24.24 4.40 -14.06
N GLY A 216 22.99 4.08 -14.39
CA GLY A 216 22.30 2.97 -13.73
C GLY A 216 20.81 2.92 -14.04
N TYR A 217 20.00 2.63 -13.02
CA TYR A 217 18.56 2.45 -13.14
C TYR A 217 17.83 3.12 -11.97
N ARG A 218 16.59 3.52 -12.20
CA ARG A 218 15.69 4.03 -11.14
C ARG A 218 14.26 3.59 -11.36
N LEU A 219 13.45 3.69 -10.30
CA LEU A 219 12.01 3.53 -10.39
C LEU A 219 11.37 4.91 -10.58
N GLU A 220 10.49 5.00 -11.56
CA GLU A 220 9.69 6.20 -11.83
C GLU A 220 8.21 5.86 -11.89
N VAL A 221 7.37 6.76 -11.40
CA VAL A 221 5.95 6.78 -11.72
C VAL A 221 5.79 7.68 -12.94
N PRO A 222 5.33 7.16 -14.10
CA PRO A 222 5.09 7.99 -15.26
C PRO A 222 4.09 9.08 -14.91
N HIS A 223 4.41 10.34 -15.23
CA HIS A 223 3.41 11.39 -15.22
C HIS A 223 2.41 11.10 -16.32
N GLU A 224 1.13 11.00 -15.96
CA GLU A 224 0.06 11.01 -16.95
C GLU A 224 0.14 12.38 -17.66
N ALA A 225 0.31 12.33 -18.97
CA ALA A 225 0.36 13.52 -19.82
C ALA A 225 -1.07 14.05 -20.04
#